data_36c1cf080a4c7cf8fb15af7079dba312
#
_entry.id   36c1cf080a4c7cf8fb15af7079dba312
#
_cell.length_a   1.000
_cell.length_b   1.000
_cell.length_c   1.000
_cell.angle_alpha   90.00
_cell.angle_beta   90.00
_cell.angle_gamma   90.00
#
_symmetry.space_group_name_H-M   'P 1'
#
loop_
_entity.id
_entity.type
_entity.pdbx_description
1 polymer ?
#
loop_
_entity_poly.entity_id
_entity_poly.type
_entity_poly.pdbx_seq_one_letter_code
_entity_poly.pdbx_strand_id
1 'polypeptide(L)'
;GKEIIIFGLLEDNHDTILAIRGPNKKLKIQKKDRYFGVWFNSKRITYSNVPNIFFLASTNKIENILPESKLIQENLSFDGILRNKNYNQNFAFENDQDIWIENFIRIKKEKLFYSKFEMKKFKDKLFQTSVFFPATTTPGNYTVSVYHVRNNTIMSKEDKIIKVKKSGI
;
A
#
# COMPACT_ATOMS: atom_id res chain seq x y z
N GLY A 1 -4.79 9.07 -16.60
CA GLY A 1 -3.97 8.05 -15.98
C GLY A 1 -2.95 7.45 -16.92
N LYS A 2 -2.03 6.73 -16.37
CA LYS A 2 -0.94 6.12 -17.14
C LYS A 2 -0.70 4.69 -16.67
N GLU A 3 -0.59 3.78 -17.63
CA GLU A 3 -0.16 2.40 -17.38
C GLU A 3 1.36 2.30 -17.52
N ILE A 4 1.99 1.65 -16.55
CA ILE A 4 3.43 1.39 -16.56
C ILE A 4 3.64 -0.10 -16.45
N ILE A 5 4.52 -0.64 -17.32
CA ILE A 5 4.85 -2.05 -17.31
C ILE A 5 6.18 -2.23 -16.58
N ILE A 6 6.18 -3.13 -15.61
CA ILE A 6 7.34 -3.46 -14.79
C ILE A 6 7.76 -4.89 -15.09
N PHE A 7 9.04 -5.07 -15.39
CA PHE A 7 9.66 -6.39 -15.60
C PHE A 7 10.66 -6.67 -14.48
N GLY A 8 10.75 -7.91 -14.09
CA GLY A 8 11.74 -8.33 -13.11
C GLY A 8 12.07 -9.81 -13.24
N LEU A 9 13.03 -10.23 -12.44
CA LEU A 9 13.49 -11.61 -12.43
C LEU A 9 12.74 -12.42 -11.36
N LEU A 10 12.39 -13.65 -11.72
CA LEU A 10 11.89 -14.65 -10.79
C LEU A 10 13.05 -15.53 -10.30
N GLU A 11 12.93 -16.00 -9.07
CA GLU A 11 13.86 -16.98 -8.49
C GLU A 11 13.20 -18.36 -8.43
N ASP A 12 13.97 -19.40 -8.74
CA ASP A 12 13.45 -20.78 -8.66
C ASP A 12 13.03 -21.12 -7.23
N ASN A 13 11.87 -21.78 -7.10
CA ASN A 13 11.31 -22.23 -5.82
C ASN A 13 11.02 -21.08 -4.85
N HIS A 14 10.88 -19.85 -5.36
CA HIS A 14 10.48 -18.68 -4.56
C HIS A 14 9.20 -18.09 -5.11
N ASP A 15 8.41 -17.51 -4.23
CA ASP A 15 7.37 -16.57 -4.61
C ASP A 15 7.94 -15.16 -4.66
N THR A 16 7.36 -14.32 -5.51
CA THR A 16 7.78 -12.94 -5.68
C THR A 16 6.65 -12.00 -5.32
N ILE A 17 6.97 -10.97 -4.54
CA ILE A 17 6.05 -9.89 -4.21
C ILE A 17 6.66 -8.57 -4.70
N LEU A 18 5.85 -7.81 -5.42
CA LEU A 18 6.18 -6.45 -5.86
C LEU A 18 5.33 -5.47 -5.06
N ALA A 19 5.95 -4.47 -4.49
CA ALA A 19 5.26 -3.37 -3.81
C ALA A 19 5.75 -2.04 -4.36
N ILE A 20 4.80 -1.14 -4.69
CA ILE A 20 5.11 0.23 -5.08
C ILE A 20 4.48 1.14 -4.06
N ARG A 21 5.26 2.00 -3.44
CA ARG A 21 4.81 2.88 -2.36
C ARG A 21 5.33 4.30 -2.57
N GLY A 22 4.53 5.27 -2.21
CA GLY A 22 4.99 6.65 -2.10
C GLY A 22 4.00 7.68 -2.63
N PRO A 23 4.38 8.95 -2.58
CA PRO A 23 5.24 9.47 -1.53
C PRO A 23 4.55 9.42 -0.16
N ASN A 24 5.32 9.42 0.92
CA ASN A 24 4.76 9.38 2.27
C ASN A 24 4.13 10.73 2.63
N LYS A 25 2.96 10.68 3.22
CA LYS A 25 2.21 11.85 3.65
C LYS A 25 1.71 11.68 5.07
N LYS A 26 1.54 12.81 5.75
CA LYS A 26 0.81 12.85 7.02
C LYS A 26 -0.67 12.72 6.72
N LEU A 27 -1.33 11.76 7.35
CA LEU A 27 -2.76 11.52 7.20
C LEU A 27 -3.48 11.95 8.47
N LYS A 28 -4.51 12.79 8.32
CA LYS A 28 -5.42 13.17 9.40
C LYS A 28 -6.81 12.64 9.10
N ILE A 29 -7.34 11.87 10.02
CA ILE A 29 -8.70 11.34 9.94
C ILE A 29 -9.51 11.95 11.06
N GLN A 30 -10.70 12.46 10.74
CA GLN A 30 -11.59 13.09 11.70
C GLN A 30 -12.94 12.40 11.69
N LYS A 31 -13.50 12.21 12.89
CA LYS A 31 -14.87 11.76 13.08
C LYS A 31 -15.76 12.97 13.32
N LYS A 32 -16.93 12.98 12.68
CA LYS A 32 -17.96 14.01 12.88
C LYS A 32 -19.09 13.42 13.69
N ASP A 33 -19.44 14.08 14.78
CA ASP A 33 -20.61 13.75 15.59
C ASP A 33 -21.63 14.88 15.54
N ARG A 34 -22.89 14.53 15.63
CA ARG A 34 -24.00 15.48 15.61
C ARG A 34 -24.52 15.72 17.03
N TYR A 35 -24.50 16.97 17.46
CA TYR A 35 -25.07 17.41 18.73
C TYR A 35 -26.06 18.54 18.47
N PHE A 36 -27.29 18.40 18.99
CA PHE A 36 -28.33 19.41 18.82
C PHE A 36 -28.54 19.89 17.37
N GLY A 37 -28.43 18.97 16.43
CA GLY A 37 -28.57 19.29 15.00
C GLY A 37 -27.35 19.89 14.33
N VAL A 38 -26.24 20.10 15.05
CA VAL A 38 -25.01 20.67 14.52
C VAL A 38 -23.91 19.59 14.47
N TRP A 39 -23.16 19.57 13.38
CA TRP A 39 -22.05 18.65 13.19
C TRP A 39 -20.75 19.22 13.75
N PHE A 40 -20.05 18.45 14.56
CA PHE A 40 -18.74 18.79 15.13
C PHE A 40 -17.72 17.72 14.81
N ASN A 41 -16.46 18.14 14.69
CA ASN A 41 -15.33 17.22 14.62
C ASN A 41 -14.97 16.78 16.06
N SER A 42 -15.38 15.57 16.45
CA SER A 42 -15.23 15.10 17.83
C SER A 42 -13.96 14.32 18.10
N LYS A 43 -13.44 13.63 17.09
CA LYS A 43 -12.25 12.77 17.23
C LYS A 43 -11.34 12.94 16.03
N ARG A 44 -10.03 12.86 16.29
CA ARG A 44 -8.99 12.98 15.27
C ARG A 44 -7.89 11.96 15.49
N ILE A 45 -7.45 11.32 14.42
CA ILE A 45 -6.25 10.49 14.40
C ILE A 45 -5.30 11.07 13.37
N THR A 46 -4.01 11.14 13.72
CA THR A 46 -2.95 11.52 12.80
C THR A 46 -2.00 10.37 12.61
N TYR A 47 -1.80 9.94 11.36
CA TYR A 47 -0.81 8.97 10.98
C TYR A 47 0.32 9.67 10.25
N SER A 48 1.57 9.35 10.62
CA SER A 48 2.76 9.86 9.95
C SER A 48 3.28 8.87 8.93
N ASN A 49 3.89 9.35 7.85
CA ASN A 49 4.60 8.52 6.87
C ASN A 49 3.73 7.45 6.20
N VAL A 50 2.49 7.78 5.88
CA VAL A 50 1.58 6.89 5.15
C VAL A 50 1.80 7.09 3.65
N PRO A 51 2.04 6.02 2.86
CA PRO A 51 2.17 6.18 1.42
C PRO A 51 0.85 6.63 0.81
N ASN A 52 0.92 7.63 -0.06
CA ASN A 52 -0.26 8.12 -0.77
C ASN A 52 -0.77 7.08 -1.76
N ILE A 53 0.14 6.38 -2.43
CA ILE A 53 -0.14 5.28 -3.34
C ILE A 53 0.53 4.02 -2.82
N PHE A 54 -0.17 2.91 -2.93
CA PHE A 54 0.34 1.60 -2.55
C PHE A 54 -0.21 0.55 -3.52
N PHE A 55 0.68 -0.01 -4.34
CA PHE A 55 0.35 -1.07 -5.28
C PHE A 55 1.04 -2.36 -4.88
N LEU A 56 0.33 -3.47 -5.00
CA LEU A 56 0.84 -4.81 -4.74
C LEU A 56 0.60 -5.72 -5.93
N ALA A 57 1.57 -6.57 -6.23
CA ALA A 57 1.44 -7.67 -7.16
C ALA A 57 2.26 -8.85 -6.64
N SER A 58 1.82 -10.06 -6.91
CA SER A 58 2.51 -11.25 -6.42
C SER A 58 2.28 -12.46 -7.32
N THR A 59 3.18 -13.44 -7.22
CA THR A 59 3.08 -14.67 -8.00
C THR A 59 1.95 -15.58 -7.56
N ASN A 60 1.58 -15.52 -6.28
CA ASN A 60 0.44 -16.20 -5.67
C ASN A 60 -0.27 -15.22 -4.77
N LYS A 61 -1.43 -15.61 -4.23
CA LYS A 61 -2.10 -14.77 -3.23
C LYS A 61 -1.12 -14.45 -2.11
N ILE A 62 -1.01 -13.16 -1.79
CA ILE A 62 -0.01 -12.69 -0.83
C ILE A 62 -0.17 -13.35 0.55
N GLU A 63 -1.42 -13.65 0.94
CA GLU A 63 -1.74 -14.35 2.19
C GLU A 63 -1.22 -15.79 2.22
N ASN A 64 -0.98 -16.38 1.04
CA ASN A 64 -0.40 -17.72 0.92
C ASN A 64 1.13 -17.70 0.85
N ILE A 65 1.73 -16.53 0.67
CA ILE A 65 3.19 -16.35 0.58
C ILE A 65 3.78 -16.08 1.94
N LEU A 66 3.17 -15.16 2.71
CA LEU A 66 3.64 -14.76 4.03
C LEU A 66 2.49 -14.77 5.03
N PRO A 67 2.76 -15.11 6.31
CA PRO A 67 1.76 -14.99 7.36
C PRO A 67 1.42 -13.52 7.62
N GLU A 68 0.21 -13.26 8.14
CA GLU A 68 -0.30 -11.91 8.38
C GLU A 68 0.65 -11.05 9.22
N SER A 69 1.25 -11.63 10.25
CA SER A 69 2.20 -10.91 11.11
C SER A 69 3.41 -10.39 10.32
N LYS A 70 3.90 -11.16 9.34
CA LYS A 70 4.99 -10.75 8.48
C LYS A 70 4.55 -9.70 7.47
N LEU A 71 3.36 -9.83 6.91
CA LEU A 71 2.81 -8.84 5.99
C LEU A 71 2.67 -7.47 6.67
N ILE A 72 2.21 -7.45 7.90
CA ILE A 72 2.11 -6.20 8.69
C ILE A 72 3.50 -5.66 8.99
N GLN A 73 4.42 -6.50 9.46
CA GLN A 73 5.78 -6.10 9.83
C GLN A 73 6.53 -5.47 8.64
N GLU A 74 6.37 -6.03 7.46
CA GLU A 74 7.06 -5.58 6.24
C GLU A 74 6.28 -4.54 5.44
N ASN A 75 5.14 -4.07 5.94
CA ASN A 75 4.25 -3.13 5.24
C ASN A 75 3.84 -3.65 3.85
N LEU A 76 3.45 -4.91 3.80
CA LEU A 76 2.99 -5.60 2.58
C LEU A 76 1.48 -5.86 2.59
N SER A 77 0.76 -5.22 3.47
CA SER A 77 -0.69 -5.30 3.58
C SER A 77 -1.25 -3.88 3.64
N PHE A 78 -2.38 -3.63 2.97
CA PHE A 78 -3.00 -2.31 3.00
C PHE A 78 -3.43 -1.93 4.43
N ASP A 79 -4.03 -2.86 5.15
CA ASP A 79 -4.42 -2.66 6.54
C ASP A 79 -3.20 -2.46 7.44
N GLY A 80 -2.14 -3.24 7.18
CA GLY A 80 -0.92 -3.21 7.95
C GLY A 80 -0.18 -1.87 7.91
N ILE A 81 -0.36 -1.10 6.85
CA ILE A 81 0.27 0.22 6.71
C ILE A 81 -0.10 1.13 7.88
N LEU A 82 -1.37 1.17 8.25
CA LEU A 82 -1.83 2.01 9.37
C LEU A 82 -1.55 1.35 10.72
N ARG A 83 -1.65 0.02 10.81
CA ARG A 83 -1.41 -0.69 12.07
C ARG A 83 0.04 -0.66 12.50
N ASN A 84 0.97 -0.55 11.55
CA ASN A 84 2.41 -0.59 11.79
C ASN A 84 3.06 0.80 11.87
N LYS A 85 2.30 1.89 11.80
CA LYS A 85 2.81 3.24 11.87
C LYS A 85 2.54 3.88 13.22
N ASN A 86 3.43 4.81 13.64
CA ASN A 86 3.18 5.65 14.80
C ASN A 86 2.03 6.60 14.51
N TYR A 87 1.13 6.73 15.45
CA TYR A 87 -0.03 7.61 15.30
C TYR A 87 -0.35 8.31 16.62
N ASN A 88 -0.96 9.48 16.50
CA ASN A 88 -1.56 10.18 17.63
C ASN A 88 -3.02 9.76 17.75
N GLN A 89 -3.34 9.09 18.83
CA GLN A 89 -4.66 8.54 19.07
C GLN A 89 -5.44 9.44 20.02
N ASN A 90 -6.54 9.98 19.51
CA ASN A 90 -7.42 10.85 20.29
C ASN A 90 -8.73 10.17 20.68
N PHE A 91 -8.88 8.88 20.43
CA PHE A 91 -10.04 8.09 20.86
C PHE A 91 -9.61 7.03 21.86
N ALA A 92 -10.54 6.65 22.73
CA ALA A 92 -10.25 5.79 23.88
C ALA A 92 -10.43 4.30 23.61
N PHE A 93 -11.02 3.90 22.47
CA PHE A 93 -11.43 2.52 22.23
C PHE A 93 -10.77 1.93 20.98
N GLU A 94 -10.24 0.72 21.14
CA GLU A 94 -9.59 -0.04 20.07
C GLU A 94 -10.51 -0.33 18.88
N ASN A 95 -11.79 -0.55 19.12
CA ASN A 95 -12.79 -0.80 18.08
C ASN A 95 -12.92 0.36 17.09
N ASP A 96 -12.72 1.60 17.54
CA ASP A 96 -12.77 2.77 16.66
C ASP A 96 -11.64 2.74 15.64
N GLN A 97 -10.46 2.19 16.01
CA GLN A 97 -9.32 2.09 15.11
C GLN A 97 -9.62 1.21 13.89
N ASP A 98 -10.27 0.08 14.07
CA ASP A 98 -10.63 -0.81 12.97
C ASP A 98 -11.57 -0.13 11.97
N ILE A 99 -12.57 0.60 12.46
CA ILE A 99 -13.51 1.35 11.62
C ILE A 99 -12.77 2.43 10.82
N TRP A 100 -11.84 3.13 11.44
CA TRP A 100 -11.07 4.19 10.79
C TRP A 100 -10.18 3.61 9.69
N ILE A 101 -9.52 2.48 9.95
CA ILE A 101 -8.66 1.80 8.98
C ILE A 101 -9.49 1.31 7.79
N GLU A 102 -10.63 0.67 8.03
CA GLU A 102 -11.51 0.20 6.96
C GLU A 102 -11.98 1.33 6.06
N ASN A 103 -12.40 2.45 6.64
CA ASN A 103 -12.84 3.61 5.87
C ASN A 103 -11.72 4.22 5.05
N PHE A 104 -10.52 4.33 5.62
CA PHE A 104 -9.36 4.83 4.91
C PHE A 104 -9.02 3.95 3.70
N ILE A 105 -8.95 2.64 3.91
CA ILE A 105 -8.62 1.68 2.84
C ILE A 105 -9.69 1.72 1.74
N ARG A 106 -10.97 1.80 2.12
CA ARG A 106 -12.08 1.90 1.16
C ARG A 106 -11.91 3.13 0.27
N ILE A 107 -11.63 4.30 0.85
CA ILE A 107 -11.43 5.54 0.11
C ILE A 107 -10.24 5.43 -0.84
N LYS A 108 -9.12 4.87 -0.37
CA LYS A 108 -7.92 4.68 -1.20
C LYS A 108 -8.17 3.72 -2.37
N LYS A 109 -8.93 2.66 -2.15
CA LYS A 109 -9.31 1.72 -3.22
C LYS A 109 -10.23 2.38 -4.25
N GLU A 110 -11.21 3.14 -3.81
CA GLU A 110 -12.12 3.87 -4.70
C GLU A 110 -11.37 4.88 -5.59
N LYS A 111 -10.34 5.51 -5.05
CA LYS A 111 -9.49 6.44 -5.81
C LYS A 111 -8.44 5.74 -6.67
N LEU A 112 -8.35 4.42 -6.62
CA LEU A 112 -7.33 3.61 -7.30
C LEU A 112 -5.90 3.89 -6.80
N PHE A 113 -5.76 4.40 -5.59
CA PHE A 113 -4.46 4.67 -4.98
C PHE A 113 -3.87 3.45 -4.29
N TYR A 114 -4.72 2.58 -3.73
CA TYR A 114 -4.32 1.30 -3.16
C TYR A 114 -4.94 0.19 -4.00
N SER A 115 -4.12 -0.48 -4.80
CA SER A 115 -4.58 -1.47 -5.78
C SER A 115 -3.68 -2.69 -5.83
N LYS A 116 -4.29 -3.83 -6.15
CA LYS A 116 -3.57 -5.06 -6.44
C LYS A 116 -3.59 -5.29 -7.95
N PHE A 117 -2.46 -5.68 -8.51
CA PHE A 117 -2.30 -5.96 -9.93
C PHE A 117 -1.85 -7.39 -10.15
N GLU A 118 -2.12 -7.92 -11.32
CA GLU A 118 -1.71 -9.25 -11.71
C GLU A 118 -0.22 -9.28 -12.04
N MET A 119 0.47 -10.33 -11.60
CA MET A 119 1.84 -10.61 -11.99
C MET A 119 1.85 -11.79 -12.96
N LYS A 120 2.30 -11.55 -14.18
CA LYS A 120 2.43 -12.58 -15.21
C LYS A 120 3.84 -13.16 -15.18
N LYS A 121 3.91 -14.50 -15.26
CA LYS A 121 5.17 -15.22 -15.36
C LYS A 121 5.45 -15.57 -16.80
N PHE A 122 6.68 -15.33 -17.24
CA PHE A 122 7.14 -15.70 -18.57
C PHE A 122 8.23 -16.77 -18.47
N LYS A 123 8.50 -17.42 -19.59
CA LYS A 123 9.68 -18.29 -19.74
C LYS A 123 10.93 -17.46 -19.44
N ASP A 124 12.03 -18.10 -19.09
CA ASP A 124 13.30 -17.45 -18.76
C ASP A 124 13.29 -16.67 -17.43
N LYS A 125 12.39 -17.06 -16.51
CA LYS A 125 12.38 -16.53 -15.15
C LYS A 125 12.12 -15.02 -15.09
N LEU A 126 11.23 -14.53 -15.95
CA LEU A 126 10.80 -13.14 -15.94
C LEU A 126 9.38 -13.02 -15.43
N PHE A 127 9.11 -11.94 -14.74
CA PHE A 127 7.74 -11.51 -14.45
C PHE A 127 7.44 -10.18 -15.13
N GLN A 128 6.16 -9.95 -15.39
CA GLN A 128 5.64 -8.69 -15.90
C GLN A 128 4.43 -8.30 -15.09
N THR A 129 4.38 -7.04 -14.67
CA THR A 129 3.22 -6.45 -14.02
C THR A 129 2.91 -5.12 -14.68
N SER A 130 1.65 -4.94 -15.09
CA SER A 130 1.16 -3.65 -15.58
C SER A 130 0.43 -2.96 -14.42
N VAL A 131 0.92 -1.79 -14.02
CA VAL A 131 0.30 -1.00 -12.95
C VAL A 131 -0.29 0.28 -13.55
N PHE A 132 -1.39 0.74 -12.97
CA PHE A 132 -2.09 1.92 -13.43
C PHE A 132 -1.95 3.05 -12.40
N PHE A 133 -1.34 4.16 -12.81
CA PHE A 133 -1.28 5.39 -12.03
C PHE A 133 -2.42 6.31 -12.44
N PRO A 134 -3.38 6.59 -11.54
CA PRO A 134 -4.47 7.52 -11.88
C PRO A 134 -3.96 8.93 -12.20
N ALA A 135 -4.78 9.69 -12.93
CA ALA A 135 -4.41 11.05 -13.31
C ALA A 135 -4.16 11.98 -12.11
N THR A 136 -4.76 11.64 -10.96
CA THR A 136 -4.62 12.39 -9.70
C THR A 136 -3.40 11.97 -8.89
N THR A 137 -2.54 11.13 -9.44
CA THR A 137 -1.31 10.66 -8.78
C THR A 137 -0.42 11.84 -8.37
N THR A 138 0.02 11.83 -7.11
CA THR A 138 0.92 12.84 -6.59
C THR A 138 2.30 12.69 -7.23
N PRO A 139 2.88 13.75 -7.81
CA PRO A 139 4.28 13.70 -8.24
C PRO A 139 5.23 13.47 -7.08
N GLY A 140 6.34 12.84 -7.34
CA GLY A 140 7.37 12.58 -6.33
C GLY A 140 8.10 11.28 -6.56
N ASN A 141 8.81 10.85 -5.52
CA ASN A 141 9.58 9.62 -5.54
C ASN A 141 8.75 8.45 -5.03
N TYR A 142 8.71 7.38 -5.82
CA TYR A 142 8.03 6.13 -5.49
C TYR A 142 9.08 5.05 -5.34
N THR A 143 8.94 4.23 -4.32
CA THR A 143 9.83 3.10 -4.09
C THR A 143 9.19 1.84 -4.66
N VAL A 144 9.91 1.15 -5.54
CA VAL A 144 9.54 -0.17 -6.06
C VAL A 144 10.37 -1.20 -5.33
N SER A 145 9.72 -2.05 -4.55
CA SER A 145 10.37 -3.11 -3.77
C SER A 145 10.00 -4.47 -4.33
N VAL A 146 10.99 -5.32 -4.54
CA VAL A 146 10.80 -6.69 -5.00
C VAL A 146 11.31 -7.63 -3.92
N TYR A 147 10.43 -8.50 -3.45
CA TYR A 147 10.72 -9.50 -2.42
C TYR A 147 10.71 -10.90 -3.04
N HIS A 148 11.71 -11.70 -2.74
CA HIS A 148 11.69 -13.13 -3.05
C HIS A 148 11.53 -13.90 -1.75
N VAL A 149 10.53 -14.78 -1.70
CA VAL A 149 10.08 -15.46 -0.49
C VAL A 149 10.10 -16.97 -0.71
N ARG A 150 10.65 -17.70 0.25
CA ARG A 150 10.62 -19.16 0.27
C ARG A 150 10.29 -19.64 1.67
N ASN A 151 9.35 -20.61 1.77
CA ASN A 151 8.95 -21.19 3.05
C ASN A 151 8.60 -20.12 4.10
N ASN A 152 7.75 -19.15 3.72
CA ASN A 152 7.30 -18.06 4.58
C ASN A 152 8.42 -17.15 5.08
N THR A 153 9.58 -17.16 4.42
CA THR A 153 10.74 -16.37 4.81
C THR A 153 11.17 -15.49 3.63
N ILE A 154 11.35 -14.19 3.89
CA ILE A 154 11.89 -13.26 2.90
C ILE A 154 13.37 -13.56 2.72
N MET A 155 13.74 -14.02 1.53
CA MET A 155 15.12 -14.38 1.20
C MET A 155 15.90 -13.21 0.63
N SER A 156 15.25 -12.30 -0.06
CA SER A 156 15.86 -11.08 -0.59
C SER A 156 14.84 -9.97 -0.77
N LYS A 157 15.31 -8.74 -0.73
CA LYS A 157 14.55 -7.54 -0.99
C LYS A 157 15.42 -6.57 -1.79
N GLU A 158 14.90 -6.06 -2.90
CA GLU A 158 15.55 -5.03 -3.68
C GLU A 158 14.63 -3.83 -3.82
N ASP A 159 15.18 -2.63 -3.64
CA ASP A 159 14.45 -1.38 -3.77
C ASP A 159 15.00 -0.56 -4.94
N LYS A 160 14.10 0.05 -5.70
CA LYS A 160 14.44 1.04 -6.73
C LYS A 160 13.50 2.23 -6.59
N ILE A 161 14.01 3.40 -6.93
CA ILE A 161 13.21 4.63 -6.89
C ILE A 161 12.78 4.99 -8.31
N ILE A 162 11.48 5.28 -8.46
CA ILE A 162 10.91 5.82 -9.68
C ILE A 162 10.47 7.25 -9.39
N LYS A 163 10.86 8.19 -10.24
CA LYS A 163 10.35 9.57 -10.19
C LYS A 163 9.08 9.67 -11.03
N VAL A 164 7.99 10.05 -10.39
CA VAL A 164 6.75 10.39 -11.09
C VAL A 164 6.68 11.90 -11.20
N LYS A 165 6.65 12.38 -12.43
CA LYS A 165 6.54 13.80 -12.73
C LYS A 165 5.11 14.11 -13.17
N LYS A 166 4.63 15.30 -12.82
CA LYS A 166 3.40 15.79 -13.38
C LYS A 166 3.64 16.06 -14.86
N SER A 167 2.89 15.38 -15.73
CA SER A 167 2.97 15.68 -17.16
C SER A 167 2.42 17.09 -17.37
N GLY A 168 3.32 17.99 -17.72
CA GLY A 168 2.92 19.32 -18.14
C GLY A 168 2.17 19.22 -19.46
N ILE A 169 1.11 19.95 -19.55
CA ILE A 169 0.40 20.18 -20.81
C ILE A 169 0.74 21.58 -21.26
#